data_707a4777377c51fbcbebe12fea9023fc
#
_entry.id   707a4777377c51fbcbebe12fea9023fc
#
_cell.length_a   1.000
_cell.length_b   1.000
_cell.length_c   1.000
_cell.angle_alpha   90.00
_cell.angle_beta   90.00
_cell.angle_gamma   90.00
#
_symmetry.space_group_name_H-M   'P 1'
#
loop_
_entity.id
_entity.type
_entity.pdbx_description
1 polymer ?
#
loop_
_entity_poly.entity_id
_entity_poly.type
_entity_poly.pdbx_seq_one_letter_code
_entity_poly.pdbx_strand_id
1 'polypeptide(L)'
;MITENKKGYFGEFGGSYVPEVVQKALDELELAYNKYKDDDEFLKEYHHYLKDYSGRETPLYFAESLTNYLGGAKIYLKREDLNHLGAHKLNNVIGQILLAKRMGKKKVIAETGAGQHGVATAAAAAKFGMQCDIYMGALDVERQRLNVFRMEMLGATVHAVEAGERTLKEAVDAAFEAWINNIEDTFYVLGSAVGPHPYPSMVKDFQKVISQEARRQILEKENRLPDMVIACVGGGSNAIGAFAEFIPDKDVKLVGVEAAGKGIDTDRHAATLTLGTVGVIDGMNTYALFNEDGSVKPVYSISPGLDYPGVGPEHAFLRDSKRAEYVPATDDEAVNALLLLTKKEGIIPAIESSHALAEVIKRAPKLDKDKIIIVNISGRGDKDVAAIAEYLKNK
;
A
#
# COMPACT_ATOMS: atom_id res chain seq x y z
N MET A 1 14.48 16.01 -7.42
CA MET A 1 14.96 14.67 -7.08
C MET A 1 15.56 14.77 -5.69
N ILE A 2 14.87 14.33 -4.64
CA ILE A 2 15.25 14.59 -3.23
C ILE A 2 14.90 13.39 -2.37
N THR A 3 15.13 12.20 -2.78
CA THR A 3 14.70 11.14 -1.88
C THR A 3 15.80 10.15 -1.56
N GLU A 4 16.63 9.78 -2.48
CA GLU A 4 17.72 8.84 -2.22
C GLU A 4 19.07 9.58 -2.27
N ASN A 5 19.63 9.92 -1.12
CA ASN A 5 20.92 10.63 -1.00
C ASN A 5 22.13 9.70 -0.82
N LYS A 6 21.89 8.46 -0.47
CA LYS A 6 22.84 7.35 -0.42
C LYS A 6 22.08 6.12 -0.91
N LYS A 7 22.73 5.24 -1.67
CA LYS A 7 22.15 4.01 -2.18
C LYS A 7 21.33 3.27 -1.11
N GLY A 8 20.03 3.09 -1.36
CA GLY A 8 19.10 2.44 -0.45
C GLY A 8 18.64 3.28 0.74
N TYR A 9 18.95 4.58 0.80
CA TYR A 9 18.58 5.44 1.91
C TYR A 9 17.83 6.70 1.48
N PHE A 10 16.79 7.01 2.23
CA PHE A 10 16.02 8.25 2.20
C PHE A 10 16.37 9.06 3.47
N GLY A 11 17.32 9.98 3.37
CA GLY A 11 17.94 10.58 4.56
C GLY A 11 18.68 9.53 5.38
N GLU A 12 18.26 9.30 6.63
CA GLU A 12 18.77 8.26 7.51
C GLU A 12 17.95 6.95 7.47
N PHE A 13 16.81 6.94 6.77
CA PHE A 13 15.88 5.82 6.71
C PHE A 13 16.15 4.90 5.53
N GLY A 14 15.84 3.61 5.67
CA GLY A 14 16.08 2.58 4.64
C GLY A 14 17.24 1.67 4.97
N GLY A 15 18.05 1.36 3.97
CA GLY A 15 19.19 0.44 4.08
C GLY A 15 18.77 -1.03 3.93
N SER A 16 19.66 -1.92 4.34
CA SER A 16 19.46 -3.37 4.29
C SER A 16 20.08 -4.00 5.54
N TYR A 17 19.24 -4.42 6.47
CA TYR A 17 19.60 -5.00 7.76
C TYR A 17 19.16 -6.46 7.81
N VAL A 18 19.81 -7.29 6.99
CA VAL A 18 19.45 -8.69 6.79
C VAL A 18 20.66 -9.61 6.89
N PRO A 19 20.48 -10.92 7.12
CA PRO A 19 21.57 -11.90 7.06
C PRO A 19 22.26 -11.92 5.68
N GLU A 20 23.54 -12.35 5.65
CA GLU A 20 24.35 -12.34 4.42
C GLU A 20 23.73 -13.13 3.26
N VAL A 21 23.06 -14.26 3.54
CA VAL A 21 22.40 -15.07 2.54
C VAL A 21 21.26 -14.32 1.84
N VAL A 22 20.50 -13.52 2.58
CA VAL A 22 19.44 -12.67 2.04
C VAL A 22 20.04 -11.47 1.30
N GLN A 23 21.16 -10.90 1.80
CA GLN A 23 21.83 -9.80 1.13
C GLN A 23 22.28 -10.17 -0.28
N LYS A 24 22.79 -11.39 -0.51
CA LYS A 24 23.15 -11.86 -1.85
C LYS A 24 21.95 -11.90 -2.80
N ALA A 25 20.79 -12.32 -2.32
CA ALA A 25 19.55 -12.31 -3.12
C ALA A 25 19.06 -10.88 -3.43
N LEU A 26 19.20 -9.96 -2.47
CA LEU A 26 18.88 -8.55 -2.66
C LEU A 26 19.85 -7.87 -3.64
N ASP A 27 21.13 -8.24 -3.62
CA ASP A 27 22.12 -7.74 -4.58
C ASP A 27 21.80 -8.24 -6.02
N GLU A 28 21.38 -9.51 -6.18
CA GLU A 28 20.88 -10.04 -7.46
C GLU A 28 19.63 -9.29 -7.92
N LEU A 29 18.68 -9.08 -7.02
CA LEU A 29 17.46 -8.33 -7.29
C LEU A 29 17.77 -6.88 -7.71
N GLU A 30 18.66 -6.21 -7.00
CA GLU A 30 19.04 -4.84 -7.31
C GLU A 30 19.72 -4.71 -8.68
N LEU A 31 20.61 -5.63 -9.01
CA LEU A 31 21.24 -5.68 -10.34
C LEU A 31 20.20 -5.84 -11.45
N ALA A 32 19.24 -6.75 -11.26
CA ALA A 32 18.16 -6.95 -12.21
C ALA A 32 17.24 -5.72 -12.30
N TYR A 33 16.83 -5.18 -11.16
CA TYR A 33 15.99 -3.97 -11.11
C TYR A 33 16.66 -2.79 -11.81
N ASN A 34 17.93 -2.50 -11.52
CA ASN A 34 18.67 -1.41 -12.16
C ASN A 34 18.88 -1.63 -13.66
N LYS A 35 18.97 -2.88 -14.12
CA LYS A 35 19.06 -3.23 -15.53
C LYS A 35 17.75 -2.97 -16.28
N TYR A 36 16.62 -3.27 -15.66
CA TYR A 36 15.33 -3.31 -16.36
C TYR A 36 14.41 -2.11 -16.07
N LYS A 37 14.59 -1.36 -14.99
CA LYS A 37 13.70 -0.25 -14.61
C LYS A 37 13.56 0.85 -15.68
N ASP A 38 14.59 1.03 -16.51
CA ASP A 38 14.63 2.03 -17.61
C ASP A 38 14.74 1.35 -18.98
N ASP A 39 14.58 0.02 -19.06
CA ASP A 39 14.64 -0.75 -20.30
C ASP A 39 13.33 -0.61 -21.08
N ASP A 40 13.42 -0.16 -22.33
CA ASP A 40 12.25 0.13 -23.19
C ASP A 40 11.36 -1.11 -23.42
N GLU A 41 11.94 -2.30 -23.57
CA GLU A 41 11.17 -3.52 -23.81
C GLU A 41 10.43 -3.95 -22.52
N PHE A 42 11.10 -3.85 -21.37
CA PHE A 42 10.49 -4.14 -20.09
C PHE A 42 9.34 -3.15 -19.80
N LEU A 43 9.57 -1.86 -19.97
CA LEU A 43 8.56 -0.83 -19.76
C LEU A 43 7.38 -0.98 -20.71
N LYS A 44 7.63 -1.32 -21.99
CA LYS A 44 6.57 -1.58 -22.97
C LYS A 44 5.72 -2.79 -22.56
N GLU A 45 6.35 -3.89 -22.10
CA GLU A 45 5.65 -5.08 -21.64
C GLU A 45 4.86 -4.75 -20.35
N TYR A 46 5.46 -4.06 -19.41
CA TYR A 46 4.80 -3.63 -18.18
C TYR A 46 3.57 -2.77 -18.46
N HIS A 47 3.70 -1.72 -19.29
CA HIS A 47 2.59 -0.84 -19.66
C HIS A 47 1.50 -1.58 -20.47
N HIS A 48 1.87 -2.55 -21.30
CA HIS A 48 0.90 -3.40 -21.97
C HIS A 48 0.01 -4.14 -20.96
N TYR A 49 0.60 -4.79 -19.95
CA TYR A 49 -0.19 -5.49 -18.92
C TYR A 49 -0.95 -4.53 -18.00
N LEU A 50 -0.41 -3.37 -17.70
CA LEU A 50 -1.15 -2.35 -16.97
C LEU A 50 -2.42 -1.93 -17.73
N LYS A 51 -2.32 -1.75 -19.05
CA LYS A 51 -3.45 -1.35 -19.89
C LYS A 51 -4.42 -2.49 -20.13
N ASP A 52 -3.95 -3.59 -20.70
CA ASP A 52 -4.83 -4.61 -21.29
C ASP A 52 -5.24 -5.71 -20.30
N TYR A 53 -4.49 -5.89 -19.20
CA TYR A 53 -4.83 -6.85 -18.13
C TYR A 53 -5.34 -6.15 -16.87
N SER A 54 -4.70 -5.08 -16.43
CA SER A 54 -5.08 -4.35 -15.23
C SER A 54 -6.24 -3.37 -15.46
N GLY A 55 -6.47 -2.94 -16.71
CA GLY A 55 -7.56 -2.05 -17.08
C GLY A 55 -7.26 -0.56 -16.84
N ARG A 56 -5.95 -0.22 -16.76
CA ARG A 56 -5.56 1.19 -16.60
C ARG A 56 -5.81 1.97 -17.92
N GLU A 57 -6.05 3.28 -17.89
CA GLU A 57 -5.84 4.12 -16.70
C GLU A 57 -7.05 4.12 -15.77
N THR A 58 -6.81 4.17 -14.45
CA THR A 58 -7.92 4.36 -13.52
C THR A 58 -8.42 5.81 -13.58
N PRO A 59 -9.74 6.04 -13.50
CA PRO A 59 -10.28 7.40 -13.59
C PRO A 59 -9.86 8.30 -12.42
N LEU A 60 -9.67 9.59 -12.71
CA LEU A 60 -9.74 10.64 -11.72
C LEU A 60 -11.17 11.22 -11.75
N TYR A 61 -12.02 10.78 -10.83
CA TYR A 61 -13.44 11.05 -10.80
C TYR A 61 -13.76 12.27 -9.93
N PHE A 62 -14.48 13.25 -10.46
CA PHE A 62 -15.00 14.37 -9.68
C PHE A 62 -16.19 13.91 -8.84
N ALA A 63 -16.03 13.91 -7.52
CA ALA A 63 -17.08 13.52 -6.57
C ALA A 63 -18.02 14.70 -6.32
N GLU A 64 -18.93 14.97 -7.29
CA GLU A 64 -19.78 16.15 -7.30
C GLU A 64 -20.75 16.18 -6.11
N SER A 65 -21.43 15.08 -5.84
CA SER A 65 -22.39 14.99 -4.74
C SER A 65 -21.74 15.13 -3.38
N LEU A 66 -20.54 14.57 -3.20
CA LEU A 66 -19.76 14.71 -1.97
C LEU A 66 -19.22 16.14 -1.82
N THR A 67 -18.69 16.72 -2.90
CA THR A 67 -18.22 18.13 -2.94
C THR A 67 -19.33 19.09 -2.55
N ASN A 68 -20.50 18.97 -3.15
CA ASN A 68 -21.65 19.81 -2.87
C ASN A 68 -22.14 19.62 -1.42
N TYR A 69 -22.12 18.39 -0.90
CA TYR A 69 -22.54 18.08 0.45
C TYR A 69 -21.61 18.72 1.50
N LEU A 70 -20.29 18.66 1.28
CA LEU A 70 -19.29 19.21 2.20
C LEU A 70 -19.14 20.74 2.06
N GLY A 71 -19.38 21.30 0.88
CA GLY A 71 -19.53 22.74 0.64
C GLY A 71 -18.21 23.53 0.55
N GLY A 72 -17.05 22.89 0.51
CA GLY A 72 -15.73 23.51 0.39
C GLY A 72 -15.00 23.11 -0.89
N ALA A 73 -13.75 22.64 -0.73
CA ALA A 73 -12.89 22.25 -1.84
C ALA A 73 -13.51 21.20 -2.78
N LYS A 74 -13.16 21.25 -4.06
CA LYS A 74 -13.46 20.21 -5.04
C LYS A 74 -12.77 18.92 -4.67
N ILE A 75 -13.47 17.80 -4.71
CA ILE A 75 -12.97 16.48 -4.34
C ILE A 75 -12.87 15.60 -5.57
N TYR A 76 -11.66 15.14 -5.86
CA TYR A 76 -11.38 14.17 -6.91
C TYR A 76 -10.94 12.84 -6.31
N LEU A 77 -11.53 11.74 -6.75
CA LEU A 77 -11.19 10.39 -6.35
C LEU A 77 -10.30 9.76 -7.42
N LYS A 78 -9.06 9.39 -7.06
CA LYS A 78 -8.25 8.50 -7.91
C LYS A 78 -8.71 7.07 -7.66
N ARG A 79 -9.34 6.46 -8.65
CA ARG A 79 -10.16 5.26 -8.54
C ARG A 79 -9.35 3.97 -8.73
N GLU A 80 -8.37 3.71 -7.83
CA GLU A 80 -7.63 2.43 -7.83
C GLU A 80 -8.51 1.21 -7.46
N ASP A 81 -9.67 1.44 -6.90
CA ASP A 81 -10.73 0.44 -6.69
C ASP A 81 -11.29 -0.15 -7.99
N LEU A 82 -11.14 0.54 -9.12
CA LEU A 82 -11.50 0.06 -10.45
C LEU A 82 -10.38 -0.70 -11.17
N ASN A 83 -9.20 -0.75 -10.60
CA ASN A 83 -8.12 -1.58 -11.10
C ASN A 83 -8.51 -3.06 -11.01
N HIS A 84 -8.02 -3.91 -11.91
CA HIS A 84 -8.29 -5.36 -11.85
C HIS A 84 -7.96 -5.93 -10.46
N LEU A 85 -8.79 -6.83 -9.96
CA LEU A 85 -8.84 -7.35 -8.60
C LEU A 85 -9.31 -6.33 -7.54
N GLY A 86 -9.60 -5.11 -7.93
CA GLY A 86 -10.23 -4.11 -7.08
C GLY A 86 -9.29 -3.36 -6.14
N ALA A 87 -7.99 -3.29 -6.45
CA ALA A 87 -7.03 -2.53 -5.63
C ALA A 87 -5.74 -2.20 -6.40
N HIS A 88 -4.97 -1.23 -5.88
CA HIS A 88 -3.67 -0.78 -6.40
C HIS A 88 -2.57 -1.86 -6.39
N LYS A 89 -2.73 -2.95 -5.64
CA LYS A 89 -1.67 -3.97 -5.43
C LYS A 89 -1.14 -4.55 -6.73
N LEU A 90 -2.00 -4.74 -7.72
CA LEU A 90 -1.63 -5.37 -8.97
C LEU A 90 -0.58 -4.56 -9.76
N ASN A 91 -0.54 -3.23 -9.63
CA ASN A 91 0.46 -2.40 -10.28
C ASN A 91 1.88 -2.86 -9.95
N ASN A 92 2.15 -2.97 -8.66
CA ASN A 92 3.44 -3.42 -8.13
C ASN A 92 3.72 -4.90 -8.47
N VAL A 93 2.73 -5.75 -8.28
CA VAL A 93 2.90 -7.20 -8.47
C VAL A 93 3.23 -7.54 -9.92
N ILE A 94 2.59 -6.92 -10.92
CA ILE A 94 2.94 -7.12 -12.34
C ILE A 94 4.40 -6.78 -12.58
N GLY A 95 4.87 -5.63 -12.07
CA GLY A 95 6.26 -5.21 -12.24
C GLY A 95 7.25 -6.20 -11.63
N GLN A 96 7.00 -6.64 -10.38
CA GLN A 96 7.85 -7.59 -9.69
C GLN A 96 7.87 -8.97 -10.37
N ILE A 97 6.73 -9.47 -10.84
CA ILE A 97 6.67 -10.77 -11.52
C ILE A 97 7.33 -10.71 -12.90
N LEU A 98 7.18 -9.62 -13.64
CA LEU A 98 7.94 -9.44 -14.88
C LEU A 98 9.45 -9.42 -14.63
N LEU A 99 9.89 -8.79 -13.54
CA LEU A 99 11.29 -8.79 -13.12
C LEU A 99 11.75 -10.19 -12.74
N ALA A 100 10.96 -10.93 -11.95
CA ALA A 100 11.23 -12.32 -11.58
C ALA A 100 11.42 -13.22 -12.82
N LYS A 101 10.57 -13.06 -13.85
CA LYS A 101 10.73 -13.74 -15.16
C LYS A 101 12.04 -13.40 -15.85
N ARG A 102 12.44 -12.12 -15.88
CA ARG A 102 13.73 -11.68 -16.46
C ARG A 102 14.93 -12.25 -15.69
N MET A 103 14.76 -12.49 -14.38
CA MET A 103 15.76 -13.17 -13.54
C MET A 103 15.77 -14.70 -13.69
N GLY A 104 14.85 -15.29 -14.47
CA GLY A 104 14.73 -16.73 -14.68
C GLY A 104 14.12 -17.49 -13.49
N LYS A 105 13.51 -16.78 -12.53
CA LYS A 105 12.83 -17.41 -11.40
C LYS A 105 11.58 -18.16 -11.86
N LYS A 106 11.30 -19.31 -11.24
CA LYS A 106 10.19 -20.20 -11.59
C LYS A 106 9.02 -20.12 -10.64
N LYS A 107 9.30 -19.65 -9.42
CA LYS A 107 8.37 -19.59 -8.31
C LYS A 107 8.35 -18.19 -7.71
N VAL A 108 7.18 -17.79 -7.25
CA VAL A 108 7.02 -16.58 -6.44
C VAL A 108 6.42 -16.95 -5.09
N ILE A 109 6.84 -16.23 -4.06
CA ILE A 109 6.24 -16.30 -2.73
C ILE A 109 5.82 -14.90 -2.30
N ALA A 110 4.80 -14.83 -1.45
CA ALA A 110 4.37 -13.59 -0.82
C ALA A 110 3.72 -13.88 0.54
N GLU A 111 3.76 -12.89 1.41
CA GLU A 111 2.96 -12.84 2.63
C GLU A 111 1.69 -12.02 2.39
N THR A 112 0.66 -12.28 3.19
CA THR A 112 -0.55 -11.45 3.16
C THR A 112 -1.33 -11.55 4.48
N GLY A 113 -1.89 -10.42 4.95
CA GLY A 113 -2.84 -10.37 6.06
C GLY A 113 -4.27 -10.28 5.54
N ALA A 114 -4.66 -9.13 4.96
CA ALA A 114 -5.99 -8.91 4.38
C ALA A 114 -6.31 -9.75 3.12
N GLY A 115 -5.31 -10.44 2.56
CA GLY A 115 -5.46 -11.28 1.36
C GLY A 115 -5.34 -10.55 0.03
N GLN A 116 -5.40 -9.22 -0.03
CA GLN A 116 -5.38 -8.48 -1.29
C GLN A 116 -4.04 -8.60 -2.04
N HIS A 117 -2.92 -8.57 -1.33
CA HIS A 117 -1.60 -8.78 -1.92
C HIS A 117 -1.44 -10.23 -2.40
N GLY A 118 -1.86 -11.20 -1.59
CA GLY A 118 -1.86 -12.61 -1.97
C GLY A 118 -2.68 -12.88 -3.23
N VAL A 119 -3.91 -12.35 -3.32
CA VAL A 119 -4.75 -12.48 -4.53
C VAL A 119 -4.09 -11.84 -5.75
N ALA A 120 -3.46 -10.66 -5.60
CA ALA A 120 -2.76 -10.00 -6.70
C ALA A 120 -1.55 -10.83 -7.17
N THR A 121 -0.78 -11.38 -6.23
CA THR A 121 0.38 -12.24 -6.54
C THR A 121 -0.06 -13.53 -7.20
N ALA A 122 -1.08 -14.22 -6.67
CA ALA A 122 -1.64 -15.44 -7.27
C ALA A 122 -2.17 -15.19 -8.69
N ALA A 123 -2.89 -14.09 -8.92
CA ALA A 123 -3.42 -13.77 -10.25
C ALA A 123 -2.32 -13.49 -11.28
N ALA A 124 -1.30 -12.72 -10.90
CA ALA A 124 -0.20 -12.44 -11.80
C ALA A 124 0.69 -13.69 -12.01
N ALA A 125 0.92 -14.51 -10.96
CA ALA A 125 1.63 -15.79 -11.11
C ALA A 125 0.91 -16.73 -12.07
N ALA A 126 -0.42 -16.87 -11.93
CA ALA A 126 -1.24 -17.65 -12.88
C ALA A 126 -1.12 -17.13 -14.32
N LYS A 127 -1.22 -15.78 -14.50
CA LYS A 127 -1.10 -15.13 -15.80
C LYS A 127 0.24 -15.40 -16.47
N PHE A 128 1.32 -15.47 -15.70
CA PHE A 128 2.68 -15.65 -16.22
C PHE A 128 3.20 -17.10 -16.14
N GLY A 129 2.38 -18.05 -15.67
CA GLY A 129 2.73 -19.47 -15.59
C GLY A 129 3.79 -19.78 -14.54
N MET A 130 3.82 -19.05 -13.43
CA MET A 130 4.74 -19.25 -12.31
C MET A 130 4.06 -20.00 -11.16
N GLN A 131 4.82 -20.82 -10.44
CA GLN A 131 4.36 -21.38 -9.17
C GLN A 131 4.20 -20.27 -8.13
N CYS A 132 3.20 -20.40 -7.26
CA CYS A 132 2.88 -19.37 -6.27
C CYS A 132 2.55 -19.97 -4.91
N ASP A 133 3.33 -19.60 -3.89
CA ASP A 133 3.07 -19.92 -2.49
C ASP A 133 2.76 -18.63 -1.74
N ILE A 134 1.65 -18.64 -0.99
CA ILE A 134 1.21 -17.49 -0.18
C ILE A 134 1.23 -17.91 1.29
N TYR A 135 1.94 -17.13 2.11
CA TYR A 135 1.98 -17.30 3.56
C TYR A 135 0.99 -16.35 4.21
N MET A 136 0.16 -16.88 5.10
CA MET A 136 -0.89 -16.11 5.76
C MET A 136 -1.07 -16.63 7.17
N GLY A 137 -1.18 -15.75 8.17
CA GLY A 137 -1.45 -16.16 9.54
C GLY A 137 -2.76 -16.95 9.64
N ALA A 138 -2.78 -18.03 10.41
CA ALA A 138 -3.94 -18.92 10.50
C ALA A 138 -5.22 -18.17 10.93
N LEU A 139 -5.10 -17.17 11.81
CA LEU A 139 -6.21 -16.32 12.21
C LEU A 139 -6.74 -15.48 11.04
N ASP A 140 -5.84 -14.96 10.20
CA ASP A 140 -6.20 -14.21 9.02
C ASP A 140 -6.81 -15.10 7.92
N VAL A 141 -6.35 -16.35 7.78
CA VAL A 141 -6.97 -17.37 6.91
C VAL A 141 -8.45 -17.58 7.28
N GLU A 142 -8.75 -17.69 8.57
CA GLU A 142 -10.13 -17.83 9.06
C GLU A 142 -10.99 -16.60 8.75
N ARG A 143 -10.43 -15.41 8.96
CA ARG A 143 -11.13 -14.12 8.74
C ARG A 143 -11.35 -13.83 7.25
N GLN A 144 -10.42 -14.25 6.40
CA GLN A 144 -10.35 -13.87 4.98
C GLN A 144 -10.62 -15.05 4.01
N ARG A 145 -11.47 -16.00 4.40
CA ARG A 145 -11.76 -17.24 3.64
C ARG A 145 -12.05 -17.02 2.16
N LEU A 146 -12.76 -15.95 1.81
CA LEU A 146 -13.06 -15.63 0.40
C LEU A 146 -11.80 -15.28 -0.39
N ASN A 147 -10.84 -14.57 0.20
CA ASN A 147 -9.59 -14.26 -0.46
C ASN A 147 -8.69 -15.51 -0.54
N VAL A 148 -8.69 -16.36 0.51
CA VAL A 148 -7.98 -17.66 0.46
C VAL A 148 -8.50 -18.50 -0.69
N PHE A 149 -9.81 -18.68 -0.79
CA PHE A 149 -10.42 -19.43 -1.89
C PHE A 149 -10.11 -18.83 -3.27
N ARG A 150 -10.07 -17.49 -3.40
CA ARG A 150 -9.66 -16.83 -4.65
C ARG A 150 -8.21 -17.14 -5.01
N MET A 151 -7.28 -17.15 -4.04
CA MET A 151 -5.88 -17.50 -4.27
C MET A 151 -5.74 -18.96 -4.73
N GLU A 152 -6.46 -19.88 -4.09
CA GLU A 152 -6.49 -21.30 -4.46
C GLU A 152 -7.09 -21.51 -5.87
N MET A 153 -8.19 -20.84 -6.21
CA MET A 153 -8.77 -20.86 -7.56
C MET A 153 -7.79 -20.35 -8.64
N LEU A 154 -6.90 -19.43 -8.27
CA LEU A 154 -5.85 -18.92 -9.15
C LEU A 154 -4.62 -19.85 -9.22
N GLY A 155 -4.65 -20.98 -8.51
CA GLY A 155 -3.60 -22.01 -8.53
C GLY A 155 -2.47 -21.75 -7.53
N ALA A 156 -2.62 -20.81 -6.59
CA ALA A 156 -1.65 -20.63 -5.52
C ALA A 156 -1.87 -21.64 -4.38
N THR A 157 -0.78 -22.02 -3.72
CA THR A 157 -0.82 -22.76 -2.46
C THR A 157 -0.83 -21.76 -1.30
N VAL A 158 -1.84 -21.80 -0.42
CA VAL A 158 -1.90 -20.97 0.77
C VAL A 158 -1.41 -21.77 1.97
N HIS A 159 -0.37 -21.26 2.63
CA HIS A 159 0.23 -21.82 3.83
C HIS A 159 -0.28 -21.06 5.07
N ALA A 160 -1.13 -21.71 5.88
CA ALA A 160 -1.58 -21.15 7.14
C ALA A 160 -0.45 -21.24 8.19
N VAL A 161 -0.03 -20.11 8.73
CA VAL A 161 1.05 -20.02 9.73
C VAL A 161 0.45 -20.03 11.14
N GLU A 162 0.75 -21.08 11.90
CA GLU A 162 0.21 -21.31 13.26
C GLU A 162 1.09 -20.71 14.36
N ALA A 163 2.26 -20.17 14.05
CA ALA A 163 3.19 -19.59 15.00
C ALA A 163 2.65 -18.28 15.62
N GLY A 164 3.08 -17.96 16.84
CA GLY A 164 2.83 -16.70 17.54
C GLY A 164 1.36 -16.28 17.57
N GLU A 165 1.08 -15.04 17.22
CA GLU A 165 -0.28 -14.47 17.18
C GLU A 165 -1.08 -14.91 15.95
N ARG A 166 -0.49 -15.69 15.04
CA ARG A 166 -1.11 -16.22 13.82
C ARG A 166 -1.64 -15.14 12.87
N THR A 167 -0.87 -14.05 12.75
CA THR A 167 -1.20 -12.86 11.95
C THR A 167 -0.13 -12.55 10.88
N LEU A 168 -0.20 -11.37 10.28
CA LEU A 168 0.70 -10.93 9.21
C LEU A 168 2.18 -11.01 9.59
N LYS A 169 2.57 -10.69 10.85
CA LYS A 169 3.97 -10.72 11.26
C LYS A 169 4.58 -12.12 11.10
N GLU A 170 3.90 -13.13 11.61
CA GLU A 170 4.36 -14.52 11.51
C GLU A 170 4.34 -15.02 10.06
N ALA A 171 3.40 -14.53 9.26
CA ALA A 171 3.38 -14.81 7.82
C ALA A 171 4.61 -14.24 7.09
N VAL A 172 5.05 -13.02 7.46
CA VAL A 172 6.29 -12.42 6.96
C VAL A 172 7.49 -13.28 7.31
N ASP A 173 7.63 -13.66 8.59
CA ASP A 173 8.75 -14.48 9.08
C ASP A 173 8.82 -15.83 8.32
N ALA A 174 7.68 -16.51 8.16
CA ALA A 174 7.58 -17.79 7.45
C ALA A 174 7.89 -17.66 5.94
N ALA A 175 7.41 -16.58 5.30
CA ALA A 175 7.72 -16.33 3.90
C ALA A 175 9.20 -16.04 3.69
N PHE A 176 9.84 -15.28 4.59
CA PHE A 176 11.29 -15.04 4.58
C PHE A 176 12.09 -16.33 4.75
N GLU A 177 11.72 -17.19 5.69
CA GLU A 177 12.37 -18.48 5.90
C GLU A 177 12.26 -19.38 4.64
N ALA A 178 11.06 -19.43 4.06
CA ALA A 178 10.84 -20.20 2.83
C ALA A 178 11.63 -19.63 1.66
N TRP A 179 11.80 -18.31 1.56
CA TRP A 179 12.61 -17.68 0.55
C TRP A 179 14.09 -18.01 0.71
N ILE A 180 14.64 -17.91 1.93
CA ILE A 180 16.05 -18.25 2.23
C ILE A 180 16.37 -19.68 1.80
N ASN A 181 15.45 -20.62 2.01
CA ASN A 181 15.64 -22.02 1.66
C ASN A 181 15.54 -22.32 0.15
N ASN A 182 15.04 -21.38 -0.68
CA ASN A 182 14.76 -21.57 -2.09
C ASN A 182 15.16 -20.37 -2.97
N ILE A 183 16.15 -19.58 -2.57
CA ILE A 183 16.53 -18.31 -3.20
C ILE A 183 16.84 -18.43 -4.69
N GLU A 184 17.43 -19.55 -5.13
CA GLU A 184 17.92 -19.71 -6.50
C GLU A 184 16.80 -19.61 -7.54
N ASP A 185 15.65 -20.22 -7.29
CA ASP A 185 14.53 -20.29 -8.24
C ASP A 185 13.27 -19.52 -7.80
N THR A 186 13.29 -18.98 -6.60
CA THR A 186 12.14 -18.30 -5.96
C THR A 186 12.37 -16.81 -5.83
N PHE A 187 11.33 -16.04 -6.16
CA PHE A 187 11.28 -14.57 -6.01
C PHE A 187 10.29 -14.20 -4.90
N TYR A 188 10.72 -13.37 -3.96
CA TYR A 188 9.85 -12.82 -2.94
C TYR A 188 9.14 -11.55 -3.44
N VAL A 189 7.82 -11.62 -3.61
CA VAL A 189 7.00 -10.51 -4.10
C VAL A 189 6.51 -9.70 -2.90
N LEU A 190 7.13 -8.57 -2.64
CA LEU A 190 6.82 -7.75 -1.47
C LEU A 190 5.66 -6.79 -1.75
N GLY A 191 4.67 -6.79 -0.85
CA GLY A 191 3.37 -6.16 -1.06
C GLY A 191 3.30 -4.67 -0.75
N SER A 192 4.33 -4.07 -0.17
CA SER A 192 4.34 -2.66 0.21
C SER A 192 5.71 -2.00 -0.02
N ALA A 193 5.78 -0.68 0.13
CA ALA A 193 7.01 0.10 -0.02
C ALA A 193 7.87 0.04 1.26
N VAL A 194 8.01 -1.15 1.82
CA VAL A 194 8.73 -1.49 3.06
C VAL A 194 9.85 -2.50 2.76
N GLY A 195 10.57 -2.93 3.79
CA GLY A 195 11.61 -3.95 3.67
C GLY A 195 12.97 -3.38 3.25
N PRO A 196 13.96 -4.26 3.10
CA PRO A 196 15.32 -3.87 2.77
C PRO A 196 15.42 -3.32 1.34
N HIS A 197 16.43 -2.49 1.09
CA HIS A 197 16.78 -2.08 -0.27
C HIS A 197 16.99 -3.32 -1.17
N PRO A 198 16.46 -3.36 -2.41
CA PRO A 198 15.87 -2.26 -3.20
C PRO A 198 14.34 -2.15 -3.14
N TYR A 199 13.64 -2.95 -2.32
CA TYR A 199 12.18 -3.01 -2.33
C TYR A 199 11.45 -1.66 -2.21
N PRO A 200 11.78 -0.75 -1.28
CA PRO A 200 11.05 0.51 -1.18
C PRO A 200 11.07 1.33 -2.46
N SER A 201 12.23 1.47 -3.09
CA SER A 201 12.38 2.21 -4.36
C SER A 201 11.69 1.50 -5.52
N MET A 202 11.84 0.17 -5.62
CA MET A 202 11.22 -0.65 -6.67
C MET A 202 9.69 -0.62 -6.59
N VAL A 203 9.12 -0.79 -5.39
CA VAL A 203 7.66 -0.74 -5.19
C VAL A 203 7.11 0.66 -5.52
N LYS A 204 7.81 1.74 -5.10
CA LYS A 204 7.46 3.11 -5.50
C LYS A 204 7.42 3.25 -7.01
N ASP A 205 8.44 2.78 -7.72
CA ASP A 205 8.52 2.90 -9.18
C ASP A 205 7.35 2.21 -9.89
N PHE A 206 6.91 1.05 -9.40
CA PHE A 206 5.73 0.39 -9.96
C PHE A 206 4.40 1.00 -9.50
N GLN A 207 4.36 1.67 -8.35
CA GLN A 207 3.13 2.32 -7.88
C GLN A 207 2.98 3.77 -8.37
N LYS A 208 4.05 4.44 -8.81
CA LYS A 208 4.00 5.85 -9.24
C LYS A 208 3.07 6.11 -10.43
N VAL A 209 2.68 5.05 -11.17
CA VAL A 209 1.65 5.13 -12.20
C VAL A 209 0.36 5.79 -11.69
N ILE A 210 0.04 5.64 -10.40
CA ILE A 210 -1.11 6.29 -9.74
C ILE A 210 -1.01 7.82 -9.86
N SER A 211 0.14 8.40 -9.46
CA SER A 211 0.34 9.85 -9.50
C SER A 211 0.68 10.36 -10.90
N GLN A 212 1.33 9.57 -11.75
CA GLN A 212 1.55 9.94 -13.16
C GLN A 212 0.24 10.18 -13.87
N GLU A 213 -0.70 9.25 -13.74
CA GLU A 213 -2.05 9.41 -14.30
C GLU A 213 -2.83 10.55 -13.62
N ALA A 214 -2.83 10.60 -12.29
CA ALA A 214 -3.57 11.63 -11.55
C ALA A 214 -3.10 13.04 -11.89
N ARG A 215 -1.77 13.25 -12.03
CA ARG A 215 -1.18 14.52 -12.40
C ARG A 215 -1.63 14.97 -13.80
N ARG A 216 -1.56 14.08 -14.79
CA ARG A 216 -2.03 14.38 -16.14
C ARG A 216 -3.53 14.66 -16.16
N GLN A 217 -4.31 13.78 -15.53
CA GLN A 217 -5.77 13.87 -15.52
C GLN A 217 -6.28 15.15 -14.82
N ILE A 218 -5.63 15.61 -13.75
CA ILE A 218 -6.05 16.86 -13.09
C ILE A 218 -5.69 18.10 -13.91
N LEU A 219 -4.55 18.09 -14.60
CA LEU A 219 -4.17 19.15 -15.51
C LEU A 219 -5.14 19.26 -16.70
N GLU A 220 -5.60 18.13 -17.24
CA GLU A 220 -6.63 18.09 -18.29
C GLU A 220 -8.00 18.63 -17.81
N LYS A 221 -8.37 18.39 -16.55
CA LYS A 221 -9.68 18.77 -15.99
C LYS A 221 -9.73 20.20 -15.44
N GLU A 222 -8.68 20.64 -14.78
CA GLU A 222 -8.65 21.89 -14.01
C GLU A 222 -7.59 22.88 -14.51
N ASN A 223 -6.75 22.50 -15.47
CA ASN A 223 -5.62 23.28 -16.00
C ASN A 223 -4.64 23.77 -14.92
N ARG A 224 -4.59 23.05 -13.79
CA ARG A 224 -3.66 23.32 -12.68
C ARG A 224 -3.47 22.07 -11.81
N LEU A 225 -2.44 22.08 -10.97
CA LEU A 225 -2.18 21.06 -9.97
C LEU A 225 -3.19 21.15 -8.81
N PRO A 226 -3.40 20.04 -8.07
CA PRO A 226 -4.24 20.05 -6.87
C PRO A 226 -3.57 20.85 -5.75
N ASP A 227 -4.36 21.35 -4.81
CA ASP A 227 -3.82 21.95 -3.58
C ASP A 227 -3.40 20.87 -2.56
N MET A 228 -3.98 19.68 -2.67
CA MET A 228 -3.71 18.59 -1.72
C MET A 228 -3.90 17.20 -2.35
N VAL A 229 -3.03 16.25 -1.98
CA VAL A 229 -3.18 14.82 -2.28
C VAL A 229 -3.23 14.06 -0.96
N ILE A 230 -4.27 13.24 -0.75
CA ILE A 230 -4.51 12.49 0.48
C ILE A 230 -4.55 11.00 0.17
N ALA A 231 -3.86 10.18 0.97
CA ALA A 231 -3.88 8.73 0.86
C ALA A 231 -3.73 8.08 2.24
N CYS A 232 -4.32 6.90 2.44
CA CYS A 232 -4.12 6.13 3.67
C CYS A 232 -2.71 5.50 3.71
N VAL A 233 -2.18 5.30 4.92
CA VAL A 233 -0.84 4.78 5.15
C VAL A 233 -0.88 3.65 6.16
N GLY A 234 -0.52 2.43 5.71
CA GLY A 234 -0.03 1.33 6.53
C GLY A 234 1.46 1.20 6.22
N GLY A 235 1.89 0.17 5.47
CA GLY A 235 3.26 0.16 4.90
C GLY A 235 3.52 1.26 3.87
N GLY A 236 2.48 1.85 3.28
CA GLY A 236 2.54 3.10 2.52
C GLY A 236 2.63 2.97 1.00
N SER A 237 2.44 1.79 0.40
CA SER A 237 2.61 1.62 -1.06
C SER A 237 1.64 2.44 -1.90
N ASN A 238 0.35 2.48 -1.53
CA ASN A 238 -0.61 3.32 -2.25
C ASN A 238 -0.31 4.81 -2.10
N ALA A 239 0.09 5.23 -0.91
CA ALA A 239 0.38 6.63 -0.62
C ALA A 239 1.64 7.11 -1.34
N ILE A 240 2.74 6.33 -1.33
CA ILE A 240 3.94 6.71 -2.07
C ILE A 240 3.67 6.75 -3.58
N GLY A 241 2.86 5.82 -4.10
CA GLY A 241 2.40 5.84 -5.48
C GLY A 241 1.58 7.08 -5.82
N ALA A 242 0.68 7.51 -4.92
CA ALA A 242 -0.12 8.71 -5.09
C ALA A 242 0.69 10.01 -4.95
N PHE A 243 1.77 10.00 -4.15
CA PHE A 243 2.59 11.19 -3.85
C PHE A 243 3.73 11.40 -4.84
N ALA A 244 4.28 10.34 -5.44
CA ALA A 244 5.56 10.32 -6.15
C ALA A 244 5.75 11.49 -7.11
N GLU A 245 4.81 11.74 -8.01
CA GLU A 245 4.89 12.82 -9.01
C GLU A 245 4.59 14.22 -8.45
N PHE A 246 4.06 14.29 -7.21
CA PHE A 246 3.77 15.56 -6.54
C PHE A 246 4.82 15.92 -5.48
N ILE A 247 5.75 15.01 -5.14
CA ILE A 247 6.84 15.30 -4.19
C ILE A 247 7.65 16.56 -4.58
N PRO A 248 8.00 16.80 -5.87
CA PRO A 248 8.74 17.99 -6.27
C PRO A 248 7.92 19.28 -6.14
N ASP A 249 6.59 19.21 -6.21
CA ASP A 249 5.71 20.39 -6.23
C ASP A 249 5.42 20.86 -4.80
N LYS A 250 6.21 21.79 -4.29
CA LYS A 250 6.14 22.22 -2.87
C LYS A 250 4.80 22.84 -2.48
N ASP A 251 4.06 23.39 -3.44
CA ASP A 251 2.75 24.01 -3.22
C ASP A 251 1.63 22.97 -3.12
N VAL A 252 1.86 21.72 -3.53
CA VAL A 252 0.94 20.61 -3.37
C VAL A 252 1.17 19.98 -1.99
N LYS A 253 0.20 20.05 -1.10
CA LYS A 253 0.25 19.41 0.21
C LYS A 253 0.06 17.90 0.07
N LEU A 254 0.91 17.11 0.72
CA LEU A 254 0.80 15.65 0.79
C LEU A 254 0.38 15.25 2.18
N VAL A 255 -0.70 14.47 2.30
CA VAL A 255 -1.26 14.06 3.59
C VAL A 255 -1.44 12.55 3.63
N GLY A 256 -0.66 11.88 4.46
CA GLY A 256 -0.82 10.47 4.79
C GLY A 256 -1.76 10.30 5.98
N VAL A 257 -2.67 9.34 5.91
CA VAL A 257 -3.64 9.09 6.99
C VAL A 257 -3.42 7.70 7.55
N GLU A 258 -3.04 7.64 8.83
CA GLU A 258 -2.76 6.41 9.57
C GLU A 258 -3.99 5.92 10.34
N ALA A 259 -4.02 4.62 10.66
CA ALA A 259 -5.09 4.04 11.45
C ALA A 259 -4.91 4.32 12.95
N ALA A 260 -5.73 5.20 13.50
CA ALA A 260 -5.81 5.44 14.94
C ALA A 260 -6.63 4.36 15.70
N GLY A 261 -7.22 3.41 15.00
CA GLY A 261 -7.97 2.32 15.64
C GLY A 261 -9.02 2.81 16.63
N LYS A 262 -8.86 2.46 17.89
CA LYS A 262 -9.73 2.88 19.00
C LYS A 262 -9.34 4.22 19.63
N GLY A 263 -8.31 4.86 19.12
CA GLY A 263 -7.74 6.13 19.60
C GLY A 263 -6.25 6.02 19.83
N ILE A 264 -5.50 7.10 19.53
CA ILE A 264 -4.04 7.15 19.69
C ILE A 264 -3.58 7.18 21.16
N ASP A 265 -4.49 7.41 22.08
CA ASP A 265 -4.34 7.36 23.54
C ASP A 265 -4.57 5.93 24.11
N THR A 266 -4.86 4.97 23.27
CA THR A 266 -5.03 3.54 23.60
C THR A 266 -3.88 2.71 23.05
N ASP A 267 -3.79 1.43 23.47
CA ASP A 267 -2.86 0.46 22.84
C ASP A 267 -3.41 -0.19 21.55
N ARG A 268 -4.57 0.26 21.09
CA ARG A 268 -5.26 -0.32 19.92
C ARG A 268 -5.26 0.64 18.74
N HIS A 269 -4.08 0.86 18.16
CA HIS A 269 -3.85 1.70 16.96
C HIS A 269 -2.68 1.15 16.15
N ALA A 270 -2.50 1.68 14.92
CA ALA A 270 -1.35 1.45 14.03
C ALA A 270 -0.80 2.79 13.50
N ALA A 271 -0.80 3.84 14.35
CA ALA A 271 -0.38 5.20 13.99
C ALA A 271 1.14 5.35 14.15
N THR A 272 1.90 4.73 13.26
CA THR A 272 3.35 4.55 13.34
C THR A 272 4.12 5.86 13.22
N LEU A 273 3.80 6.73 12.25
CA LEU A 273 4.48 8.03 12.08
C LEU A 273 4.05 9.05 13.13
N THR A 274 2.88 8.86 13.73
CA THR A 274 2.38 9.73 14.81
C THR A 274 3.06 9.41 16.14
N LEU A 275 3.21 8.13 16.51
CA LEU A 275 3.62 7.69 17.86
C LEU A 275 4.85 6.79 17.90
N GLY A 276 5.33 6.29 16.76
CA GLY A 276 6.46 5.36 16.69
C GLY A 276 7.80 6.04 16.92
N THR A 277 8.81 5.22 17.09
CA THR A 277 10.23 5.59 17.22
C THR A 277 11.05 4.99 16.09
N VAL A 278 12.22 5.56 15.83
CA VAL A 278 13.14 5.06 14.79
C VAL A 278 13.81 3.77 15.26
N GLY A 279 13.82 2.77 14.41
CA GLY A 279 14.49 1.49 14.67
C GLY A 279 14.46 0.58 13.45
N VAL A 280 15.03 -0.61 13.59
CA VAL A 280 15.09 -1.60 12.51
C VAL A 280 13.89 -2.55 12.62
N ILE A 281 13.13 -2.65 11.54
CA ILE A 281 12.02 -3.60 11.38
C ILE A 281 12.06 -4.15 9.94
N ASP A 282 11.80 -5.44 9.77
CA ASP A 282 11.74 -6.12 8.47
C ASP A 282 12.91 -5.77 7.53
N GLY A 283 14.11 -5.66 8.10
CA GLY A 283 15.36 -5.40 7.36
C GLY A 283 15.58 -3.94 6.91
N MET A 284 14.82 -2.98 7.41
CA MET A 284 14.98 -1.55 7.12
C MET A 284 15.00 -0.70 8.37
N ASN A 285 15.72 0.43 8.37
CA ASN A 285 15.65 1.47 9.40
C ASN A 285 14.51 2.44 9.07
N THR A 286 13.52 2.55 9.98
CA THR A 286 12.35 3.41 9.77
C THR A 286 11.65 3.72 11.09
N TYR A 287 10.53 4.46 11.05
CA TYR A 287 9.62 4.54 12.20
C TYR A 287 8.84 3.23 12.38
N ALA A 288 8.79 2.73 13.61
CA ALA A 288 7.97 1.61 13.99
C ALA A 288 7.45 1.75 15.43
N LEU A 289 6.40 0.97 15.75
CA LEU A 289 5.85 0.89 17.10
C LEU A 289 6.58 -0.22 17.86
N PHE A 290 7.39 0.18 18.85
CA PHE A 290 8.15 -0.71 19.71
C PHE A 290 7.66 -0.66 21.15
N ASN A 291 7.77 -1.78 21.85
CA ASN A 291 7.67 -1.87 23.29
C ASN A 291 8.94 -1.32 23.96
N GLU A 292 8.90 -1.12 25.28
CA GLU A 292 10.08 -0.64 26.06
C GLU A 292 11.29 -1.58 25.99
N ASP A 293 11.04 -2.88 25.78
CA ASP A 293 12.08 -3.91 25.62
C ASP A 293 12.68 -3.98 24.20
N GLY A 294 12.21 -3.13 23.29
CA GLY A 294 12.63 -3.10 21.89
C GLY A 294 11.93 -4.10 20.97
N SER A 295 11.05 -4.93 21.49
CA SER A 295 10.20 -5.81 20.65
C SER A 295 9.16 -5.00 19.87
N VAL A 296 8.72 -5.54 18.75
CA VAL A 296 7.67 -4.91 17.93
C VAL A 296 6.34 -4.97 18.69
N LYS A 297 5.67 -3.81 18.80
CA LYS A 297 4.40 -3.70 19.51
C LYS A 297 3.27 -4.30 18.66
N PRO A 298 2.36 -5.09 19.25
CA PRO A 298 1.11 -5.46 18.59
C PRO A 298 0.33 -4.20 18.19
N VAL A 299 -0.24 -4.20 17.00
CA VAL A 299 -1.02 -3.08 16.48
C VAL A 299 -2.47 -3.50 16.22
N TYR A 300 -3.32 -2.52 15.99
CA TYR A 300 -4.72 -2.76 15.71
C TYR A 300 -5.29 -1.73 14.74
N SER A 301 -6.05 -2.21 13.78
CA SER A 301 -6.93 -1.42 12.92
C SER A 301 -8.17 -2.25 12.57
N ILE A 302 -9.32 -1.60 12.39
CA ILE A 302 -10.48 -2.23 11.74
C ILE A 302 -10.15 -2.65 10.30
N SER A 303 -9.13 -2.03 9.72
CA SER A 303 -8.64 -2.27 8.37
C SER A 303 -7.40 -3.16 8.39
N PRO A 304 -7.49 -4.43 7.99
CA PRO A 304 -6.33 -5.32 7.98
C PRO A 304 -5.18 -4.85 7.08
N GLY A 305 -5.47 -4.06 6.06
CA GLY A 305 -4.44 -3.50 5.17
C GLY A 305 -3.63 -2.34 5.76
N LEU A 306 -4.06 -1.78 6.91
CA LEU A 306 -3.34 -0.76 7.67
C LEU A 306 -2.80 -1.30 9.01
N ASP A 307 -2.99 -2.58 9.29
CA ASP A 307 -2.58 -3.24 10.54
C ASP A 307 -1.10 -3.66 10.43
N TYR A 308 -0.21 -2.69 10.45
CA TYR A 308 1.23 -2.88 10.31
C TYR A 308 1.98 -1.92 11.25
N PRO A 309 2.94 -2.42 12.05
CA PRO A 309 3.62 -1.62 13.07
C PRO A 309 4.74 -0.72 12.53
N GLY A 310 5.12 -0.86 11.26
CA GLY A 310 6.16 -0.08 10.60
C GLY A 310 5.62 0.81 9.49
N VAL A 311 6.50 1.47 8.76
CA VAL A 311 6.16 2.28 7.59
C VAL A 311 7.31 2.31 6.59
N GLY A 312 7.02 2.56 5.32
CA GLY A 312 8.05 2.73 4.29
C GLY A 312 9.07 3.83 4.64
N PRO A 313 10.36 3.59 4.44
CA PRO A 313 11.41 4.52 4.85
C PRO A 313 11.33 5.88 4.13
N GLU A 314 10.80 5.92 2.91
CA GLU A 314 10.57 7.21 2.25
C GLU A 314 9.46 8.02 2.92
N HIS A 315 8.43 7.40 3.49
CA HIS A 315 7.42 8.09 4.29
C HIS A 315 8.02 8.69 5.57
N ALA A 316 8.92 7.95 6.23
CA ALA A 316 9.68 8.44 7.38
C ALA A 316 10.47 9.71 7.00
N PHE A 317 11.19 9.67 5.89
CA PHE A 317 11.92 10.82 5.36
C PHE A 317 11.00 12.00 4.98
N LEU A 318 9.87 11.73 4.32
CA LEU A 318 8.91 12.78 3.93
C LEU A 318 8.28 13.47 5.15
N ARG A 319 8.07 12.72 6.25
CA ARG A 319 7.63 13.28 7.54
C ARG A 319 8.69 14.19 8.14
N ASP A 320 9.92 13.71 8.30
CA ASP A 320 10.97 14.45 8.99
C ASP A 320 11.46 15.66 8.20
N SER A 321 11.48 15.58 6.87
CA SER A 321 11.74 16.72 5.99
C SER A 321 10.54 17.69 5.89
N LYS A 322 9.42 17.38 6.57
CA LYS A 322 8.17 18.16 6.52
C LYS A 322 7.60 18.30 5.09
N ARG A 323 7.96 17.37 4.20
CA ARG A 323 7.39 17.37 2.84
C ARG A 323 5.98 16.81 2.82
N ALA A 324 5.68 15.86 3.67
CA ALA A 324 4.35 15.32 3.88
C ALA A 324 3.93 15.41 5.34
N GLU A 325 2.65 15.64 5.57
CA GLU A 325 1.99 15.58 6.87
C GLU A 325 1.39 14.19 7.07
N TYR A 326 1.45 13.67 8.31
CA TYR A 326 0.80 12.40 8.65
C TYR A 326 -0.13 12.63 9.83
N VAL A 327 -1.36 12.13 9.70
CA VAL A 327 -2.43 12.35 10.66
C VAL A 327 -3.19 11.05 10.94
N PRO A 328 -3.67 10.85 12.17
CA PRO A 328 -4.45 9.68 12.53
C PRO A 328 -5.94 9.84 12.21
N ALA A 329 -6.60 8.72 11.82
CA ALA A 329 -8.06 8.62 11.75
C ALA A 329 -8.53 7.36 12.48
N THR A 330 -9.58 7.49 13.29
CA THR A 330 -10.14 6.38 14.08
C THR A 330 -11.00 5.45 13.23
N ASP A 331 -11.29 4.24 13.75
CA ASP A 331 -12.22 3.29 13.14
C ASP A 331 -13.60 3.93 12.88
N ASP A 332 -14.11 4.70 13.85
CA ASP A 332 -15.39 5.39 13.74
C ASP A 332 -15.38 6.43 12.60
N GLU A 333 -14.33 7.21 12.52
CA GLU A 333 -14.17 8.20 11.46
C GLU A 333 -14.08 7.53 10.08
N ALA A 334 -13.33 6.45 9.97
CA ALA A 334 -13.18 5.68 8.73
C ALA A 334 -14.52 5.05 8.29
N VAL A 335 -15.24 4.37 9.19
CA VAL A 335 -16.53 3.77 8.88
C VAL A 335 -17.58 4.82 8.51
N ASN A 336 -17.63 5.95 9.22
CA ASN A 336 -18.55 7.05 8.89
C ASN A 336 -18.22 7.65 7.50
N ALA A 337 -16.94 7.81 7.16
CA ALA A 337 -16.50 8.29 5.85
C ALA A 337 -16.87 7.31 4.72
N LEU A 338 -16.70 6.01 4.96
CA LEU A 338 -17.14 4.96 4.03
C LEU A 338 -18.64 5.08 3.74
N LEU A 339 -19.46 5.14 4.79
CA LEU A 339 -20.91 5.24 4.66
C LEU A 339 -21.34 6.54 3.96
N LEU A 340 -20.64 7.65 4.22
CA LEU A 340 -20.91 8.92 3.57
C LEU A 340 -20.63 8.85 2.06
N LEU A 341 -19.45 8.37 1.65
CA LEU A 341 -19.11 8.22 0.22
C LEU A 341 -20.09 7.28 -0.46
N THR A 342 -20.41 6.15 0.16
CA THR A 342 -21.35 5.17 -0.37
C THR A 342 -22.73 5.80 -0.62
N LYS A 343 -23.24 6.59 0.33
CA LYS A 343 -24.55 7.23 0.21
C LYS A 343 -24.55 8.40 -0.78
N LYS A 344 -23.43 9.12 -0.94
CA LYS A 344 -23.36 10.31 -1.79
C LYS A 344 -23.00 9.98 -3.24
N GLU A 345 -22.07 9.04 -3.45
CA GLU A 345 -21.51 8.75 -4.76
C GLU A 345 -21.85 7.33 -5.27
N GLY A 346 -22.49 6.48 -4.46
CA GLY A 346 -22.74 5.09 -4.84
C GLY A 346 -21.46 4.24 -4.94
N ILE A 347 -20.38 4.68 -4.29
CA ILE A 347 -19.07 4.01 -4.29
C ILE A 347 -18.82 3.42 -2.92
N ILE A 348 -18.56 2.11 -2.85
CA ILE A 348 -18.18 1.41 -1.61
C ILE A 348 -16.64 1.29 -1.59
N PRO A 349 -15.92 2.19 -0.91
CA PRO A 349 -14.47 2.12 -0.83
C PRO A 349 -14.04 1.05 0.17
N ALA A 350 -12.83 0.53 0.04
CA ALA A 350 -12.20 -0.27 1.09
C ALA A 350 -12.07 0.53 2.40
N ILE A 351 -12.13 -0.15 3.55
CA ILE A 351 -11.97 0.51 4.86
C ILE A 351 -10.62 1.25 4.93
N GLU A 352 -9.58 0.70 4.31
CA GLU A 352 -8.27 1.34 4.17
C GLU A 352 -8.41 2.76 3.61
N SER A 353 -9.03 2.88 2.44
CA SER A 353 -9.22 4.17 1.75
C SER A 353 -10.11 5.13 2.53
N SER A 354 -10.97 4.59 3.37
CA SER A 354 -11.93 5.37 4.16
C SER A 354 -11.25 6.18 5.27
N HIS A 355 -10.05 5.79 5.72
CA HIS A 355 -9.22 6.62 6.60
C HIS A 355 -8.82 7.92 5.88
N ALA A 356 -8.38 7.83 4.62
CA ALA A 356 -8.08 9.02 3.81
C ALA A 356 -9.33 9.89 3.58
N LEU A 357 -10.48 9.27 3.33
CA LEU A 357 -11.76 10.00 3.18
C LEU A 357 -12.19 10.69 4.47
N ALA A 358 -11.93 10.13 5.65
CA ALA A 358 -12.21 10.77 6.92
C ALA A 358 -11.48 12.12 7.04
N GLU A 359 -10.24 12.18 6.57
CA GLU A 359 -9.48 13.43 6.57
C GLU A 359 -9.96 14.42 5.51
N VAL A 360 -10.42 13.94 4.34
CA VAL A 360 -11.10 14.80 3.35
C VAL A 360 -12.32 15.48 3.97
N ILE A 361 -13.14 14.73 4.70
CA ILE A 361 -14.36 15.26 5.37
C ILE A 361 -14.01 16.34 6.38
N LYS A 362 -12.87 16.21 7.09
CA LYS A 362 -12.42 17.22 8.07
C LYS A 362 -11.87 18.48 7.40
N ARG A 363 -11.21 18.35 6.24
CA ARG A 363 -10.49 19.45 5.58
C ARG A 363 -11.30 20.18 4.52
N ALA A 364 -12.02 19.46 3.67
CA ALA A 364 -12.70 20.05 2.53
C ALA A 364 -13.62 21.23 2.90
N PRO A 365 -14.47 21.16 3.96
CA PRO A 365 -15.35 22.27 4.33
C PRO A 365 -14.63 23.54 4.78
N LYS A 366 -13.35 23.44 5.15
CA LYS A 366 -12.54 24.56 5.67
C LYS A 366 -11.73 25.25 4.57
N LEU A 367 -11.79 24.74 3.36
CA LEU A 367 -11.05 25.27 2.21
C LEU A 367 -12.00 26.01 1.26
N ASP A 368 -11.46 26.95 0.52
CA ASP A 368 -12.22 27.69 -0.50
C ASP A 368 -12.67 26.75 -1.64
N LYS A 369 -13.77 27.12 -2.30
CA LYS A 369 -14.39 26.30 -3.36
C LYS A 369 -13.55 26.10 -4.61
N ASP A 370 -12.55 26.94 -4.82
CA ASP A 370 -11.59 26.81 -5.91
C ASP A 370 -10.44 25.84 -5.60
N LYS A 371 -10.29 25.43 -4.34
CA LYS A 371 -9.28 24.47 -3.91
C LYS A 371 -9.62 23.05 -4.39
N ILE A 372 -8.58 22.25 -4.63
CA ILE A 372 -8.69 20.92 -5.19
C ILE A 372 -8.01 19.92 -4.28
N ILE A 373 -8.76 18.89 -3.87
CA ILE A 373 -8.23 17.74 -3.14
C ILE A 373 -8.32 16.51 -4.06
N ILE A 374 -7.21 15.79 -4.23
CA ILE A 374 -7.21 14.43 -4.77
C ILE A 374 -7.11 13.45 -3.60
N VAL A 375 -8.01 12.49 -3.51
CA VAL A 375 -7.91 11.37 -2.58
C VAL A 375 -7.77 10.05 -3.32
N ASN A 376 -6.80 9.24 -2.91
CA ASN A 376 -6.59 7.92 -3.52
C ASN A 376 -7.53 6.88 -2.90
N ILE A 377 -8.47 6.37 -3.70
CA ILE A 377 -9.33 5.24 -3.33
C ILE A 377 -8.58 3.96 -3.70
N SER A 378 -7.75 3.51 -2.77
CA SER A 378 -6.75 2.46 -3.00
C SER A 378 -7.33 1.06 -3.26
N GLY A 379 -8.60 0.85 -2.91
CA GLY A 379 -9.29 -0.42 -3.13
C GLY A 379 -10.80 -0.31 -2.93
N ARG A 380 -11.54 -1.35 -3.39
CA ARG A 380 -12.99 -1.45 -3.25
C ARG A 380 -13.36 -2.20 -1.96
N GLY A 381 -14.55 -1.86 -1.44
CA GLY A 381 -15.03 -2.33 -0.13
C GLY A 381 -15.87 -3.60 -0.15
N ASP A 382 -16.05 -4.28 -1.29
CA ASP A 382 -16.86 -5.52 -1.35
C ASP A 382 -16.34 -6.58 -0.36
N LYS A 383 -15.04 -6.63 -0.15
CA LYS A 383 -14.39 -7.52 0.83
C LYS A 383 -14.72 -7.19 2.29
N ASP A 384 -15.13 -5.95 2.56
CA ASP A 384 -15.27 -5.39 3.91
C ASP A 384 -16.71 -5.35 4.40
N VAL A 385 -17.69 -5.63 3.52
CA VAL A 385 -19.13 -5.50 3.83
C VAL A 385 -19.54 -6.29 5.07
N ALA A 386 -19.04 -7.51 5.24
CA ALA A 386 -19.33 -8.32 6.42
C ALA A 386 -18.78 -7.72 7.72
N ALA A 387 -17.52 -7.25 7.68
CA ALA A 387 -16.86 -6.61 8.83
C ALA A 387 -17.55 -5.28 9.21
N ILE A 388 -17.96 -4.50 8.20
CA ILE A 388 -18.72 -3.25 8.42
C ILE A 388 -20.08 -3.55 9.04
N ALA A 389 -20.80 -4.58 8.55
CA ALA A 389 -22.10 -4.96 9.09
C ALA A 389 -21.99 -5.41 10.56
N GLU A 390 -20.95 -6.17 10.90
CA GLU A 390 -20.66 -6.56 12.29
C GLU A 390 -20.32 -5.35 13.16
N TYR A 391 -19.45 -4.46 12.68
CA TYR A 391 -19.08 -3.24 13.39
C TYR A 391 -20.30 -2.38 13.74
N LEU A 392 -21.21 -2.20 12.77
CA LEU A 392 -22.42 -1.39 12.94
C LEU A 392 -23.45 -2.04 13.89
N LYS A 393 -23.46 -3.36 14.03
CA LYS A 393 -24.33 -4.05 15.01
C LYS A 393 -23.83 -3.89 16.44
N ASN A 394 -22.52 -3.75 16.62
CA ASN A 394 -21.87 -3.67 17.93
C ASN A 394 -21.71 -2.21 18.42
N LYS A 395 -22.20 -1.24 17.67
CA LYS A 395 -22.25 0.18 17.97
C LYS A 395 -23.64 0.61 18.47
#